data_bb1a5e59ac8663cc0c3726a7c2fc128c
#
_entry.id   bb1a5e59ac8663cc0c3726a7c2fc128c
#
_cell.length_a   1.000
_cell.length_b   1.000
_cell.length_c   1.000
_cell.angle_alpha   90.00
_cell.angle_beta   90.00
_cell.angle_gamma   90.00
#
_symmetry.space_group_name_H-M   'P 1'
#
loop_
_entity.id
_entity.type
_entity.pdbx_description
1 polymer ?
#
loop_
_entity_poly.entity_id
_entity_poly.type
_entity_poly.pdbx_seq_one_letter_code
_entity_poly.pdbx_strand_id
1 'polypeptide(L)'
;MVIAFCGQSLCYSTEKLAMKVSETLRLAVGDKEADIYVGAYGIFDRLALGCCINYKKEHPGVRVFLVTPFSDVEYEKKHIKPICDGVDEVVYPPVQNVAPRYATAEAIKWAVDKADTVIAHIDRNFGVAYRSYQYAKALGRKIINLADKRIK
;
A
#
# COMPACT_ATOMS: atom_id res chain seq x y z
N MET A 1 -3.18 -2.48 15.25
CA MET A 1 -3.87 -2.23 13.97
C MET A 1 -2.91 -2.45 12.82
N VAL A 2 -3.36 -3.09 11.78
CA VAL A 2 -2.55 -3.31 10.57
C VAL A 2 -3.30 -2.76 9.36
N ILE A 3 -2.62 -1.91 8.59
CA ILE A 3 -3.17 -1.28 7.38
C ILE A 3 -2.36 -1.71 6.18
N ALA A 4 -3.03 -2.05 5.08
CA ALA A 4 -2.38 -2.27 3.79
C ALA A 4 -2.96 -1.31 2.75
N PHE A 5 -2.13 -0.89 1.82
CA PHE A 5 -2.54 -0.06 0.70
C PHE A 5 -2.63 -0.91 -0.57
N CYS A 6 -3.61 -0.60 -1.40
CA CYS A 6 -3.83 -1.31 -2.67
C CYS A 6 -4.44 -0.33 -3.67
N GLY A 7 -3.68 0.03 -4.69
CA GLY A 7 -4.18 0.99 -5.67
C GLY A 7 -3.66 0.74 -7.07
N GLN A 8 -4.40 1.22 -8.04
CA GLN A 8 -4.02 1.15 -9.44
C GLN A 8 -2.83 2.08 -9.71
N SER A 9 -1.96 1.68 -10.63
CA SER A 9 -0.69 2.37 -10.90
C SER A 9 -0.88 3.82 -11.31
N LEU A 10 -1.93 4.11 -12.09
CA LEU A 10 -2.25 5.45 -12.54
C LEU A 10 -3.35 6.04 -11.67
N CYS A 11 -3.10 7.24 -11.19
CA CYS A 11 -4.10 8.04 -10.50
C CYS A 11 -3.92 9.51 -10.89
N TYR A 12 -5.00 10.27 -10.78
CA TYR A 12 -5.03 11.68 -11.13
C TYR A 12 -5.32 12.52 -9.88
N SER A 13 -5.13 13.84 -10.00
CA SER A 13 -5.37 14.77 -8.89
C SER A 13 -4.58 14.39 -7.64
N THR A 14 -3.27 14.23 -7.79
CA THR A 14 -2.38 13.69 -6.75
C THR A 14 -2.38 14.52 -5.47
N GLU A 15 -2.49 15.85 -5.53
CA GLU A 15 -2.57 16.70 -4.35
C GLU A 15 -3.83 16.42 -3.54
N LYS A 16 -4.97 16.35 -4.22
CA LYS A 16 -6.26 16.05 -3.58
C LYS A 16 -6.25 14.64 -2.99
N LEU A 17 -5.68 13.68 -3.72
CA LEU A 17 -5.58 12.30 -3.26
C LEU A 17 -4.65 12.19 -2.04
N ALA A 18 -3.53 12.91 -2.03
CA ALA A 18 -2.65 12.94 -0.87
C ALA A 18 -3.37 13.46 0.39
N MET A 19 -4.20 14.48 0.24
CA MET A 19 -5.02 14.99 1.34
C MET A 19 -6.01 13.93 1.83
N LYS A 20 -6.63 13.19 0.93
CA LYS A 20 -7.55 12.10 1.29
C LYS A 20 -6.82 10.98 2.03
N VAL A 21 -5.63 10.59 1.59
CA VAL A 21 -4.82 9.57 2.26
C VAL A 21 -4.47 10.02 3.67
N SER A 22 -3.98 11.24 3.83
CA SER A 22 -3.60 11.78 5.13
C SER A 22 -4.79 11.85 6.10
N GLU A 23 -5.93 12.31 5.63
CA GLU A 23 -7.15 12.37 6.43
C GLU A 23 -7.64 10.97 6.81
N THR A 24 -7.57 10.03 5.89
CA THR A 24 -7.97 8.64 6.14
C THR A 24 -7.07 8.00 7.20
N LEU A 25 -5.76 8.23 7.14
CA LEU A 25 -4.84 7.77 8.18
C LEU A 25 -5.19 8.34 9.54
N ARG A 26 -5.46 9.64 9.60
CA ARG A 26 -5.83 10.32 10.84
C ARG A 26 -7.10 9.71 11.45
N LEU A 27 -8.10 9.44 10.64
CA LEU A 27 -9.38 8.87 11.10
C LEU A 27 -9.25 7.39 11.46
N ALA A 28 -8.50 6.62 10.69
CA ALA A 28 -8.38 5.17 10.89
C ALA A 28 -7.46 4.82 12.06
N VAL A 29 -6.33 5.49 12.18
CA VAL A 29 -5.33 5.20 13.22
C VAL A 29 -5.66 5.91 14.53
N GLY A 30 -6.00 7.21 14.46
CA GLY A 30 -6.20 8.00 15.69
C GLY A 30 -4.96 7.95 16.58
N ASP A 31 -5.14 7.58 17.83
CA ASP A 31 -4.06 7.46 18.84
C ASP A 31 -3.52 6.03 18.97
N LYS A 32 -3.94 5.13 18.10
CA LYS A 32 -3.55 3.71 18.18
C LYS A 32 -2.17 3.48 17.59
N GLU A 33 -1.54 2.39 18.01
CA GLU A 33 -0.37 1.88 17.31
C GLU A 33 -0.82 1.23 16.00
N ALA A 34 -0.02 1.38 14.95
CA ALA A 34 -0.34 0.80 13.65
C ALA A 34 0.92 0.37 12.90
N ASP A 35 0.80 -0.76 12.21
CA ASP A 35 1.76 -1.22 11.22
C ASP A 35 1.14 -1.01 9.84
N ILE A 36 1.83 -0.29 8.97
CA ILE A 36 1.33 0.08 7.65
C ILE A 36 2.21 -0.55 6.57
N TYR A 37 1.60 -1.33 5.70
CA TYR A 37 2.27 -1.98 4.57
C TYR A 37 1.93 -1.26 3.27
N VAL A 38 2.96 -0.77 2.59
CA VAL A 38 2.83 -0.01 1.33
C VAL A 38 3.77 -0.61 0.30
N GLY A 39 3.31 -0.77 -0.93
CA GLY A 39 4.15 -1.19 -2.05
C GLY A 39 4.86 -0.02 -2.72
N ALA A 40 5.46 -0.31 -3.87
CA ALA A 40 6.20 0.68 -4.66
C ALA A 40 5.94 0.50 -6.16
N TYR A 41 4.70 0.18 -6.53
CA TYR A 41 4.39 -0.31 -7.88
C TYR A 41 3.89 0.77 -8.84
N GLY A 42 3.57 1.95 -8.34
CA GLY A 42 3.07 3.02 -9.20
C GLY A 42 2.87 4.32 -8.44
N ILE A 43 2.16 5.26 -9.07
CA ILE A 43 1.97 6.61 -8.54
C ILE A 43 1.22 6.59 -7.21
N PHE A 44 0.15 5.80 -7.12
CA PHE A 44 -0.62 5.73 -5.87
C PHE A 44 0.21 5.22 -4.70
N ASP A 45 0.98 4.15 -4.92
CA ASP A 45 1.82 3.58 -3.86
C ASP A 45 2.87 4.59 -3.36
N ARG A 46 3.52 5.29 -4.27
CA ARG A 46 4.52 6.29 -3.91
C ARG A 46 3.92 7.45 -3.14
N LEU A 47 2.75 7.90 -3.56
CA LEU A 47 2.00 8.95 -2.89
C LEU A 47 1.59 8.49 -1.48
N ALA A 48 1.05 7.30 -1.36
CA ALA A 48 0.65 6.72 -0.08
C ALA A 48 1.85 6.56 0.86
N LEU A 49 2.99 6.09 0.33
CA LEU A 49 4.21 5.94 1.10
C LEU A 49 4.67 7.29 1.69
N GLY A 50 4.68 8.34 0.87
CA GLY A 50 5.04 9.68 1.32
C GLY A 50 4.12 10.19 2.44
N CYS A 51 2.82 9.98 2.29
CA CYS A 51 1.84 10.34 3.32
C CYS A 51 2.06 9.57 4.62
N CYS A 52 2.36 8.27 4.54
CA CYS A 52 2.61 7.44 5.71
C CYS A 52 3.88 7.86 6.44
N ILE A 53 4.95 8.16 5.71
CA ILE A 53 6.20 8.63 6.29
C ILE A 53 6.00 9.98 7.02
N ASN A 54 5.25 10.90 6.42
CA ASN A 54 4.91 12.16 7.06
C ASN A 54 4.06 11.94 8.31
N TYR A 55 3.08 11.06 8.23
CA TYR A 55 2.19 10.77 9.35
C TYR A 55 2.96 10.22 10.55
N LYS A 56 3.87 9.27 10.34
CA LYS A 56 4.63 8.67 11.44
C LYS A 56 5.54 9.66 12.18
N LYS A 57 5.94 10.77 11.55
CA LYS A 57 6.79 11.78 12.21
C LYS A 57 6.14 12.34 13.46
N GLU A 58 4.82 12.46 13.46
CA GLU A 58 4.04 12.97 14.57
C GLU A 58 3.32 11.88 15.38
N HIS A 59 3.48 10.62 14.97
CA HIS A 59 2.80 9.46 15.58
C HIS A 59 3.81 8.33 15.81
N PRO A 60 4.56 8.37 16.94
CA PRO A 60 5.66 7.42 17.19
C PRO A 60 5.24 5.96 17.26
N GLY A 61 3.97 5.68 17.51
CA GLY A 61 3.43 4.30 17.52
C GLY A 61 3.14 3.73 16.14
N VAL A 62 3.40 4.50 15.09
CA VAL A 62 3.17 4.05 13.70
C VAL A 62 4.48 3.58 13.07
N ARG A 63 4.47 2.38 12.51
CA ARG A 63 5.59 1.82 11.74
C ARG A 63 5.18 1.66 10.29
N VAL A 64 6.08 1.99 9.37
CA VAL A 64 5.87 1.92 7.93
C VAL A 64 6.78 0.88 7.31
N PHE A 65 6.20 -0.08 6.61
CA PHE A 65 6.89 -1.17 5.93
C PHE A 65 6.71 -1.04 4.43
N LEU A 66 7.84 -0.97 3.71
CA LEU A 66 7.82 -0.96 2.26
C LEU A 66 7.90 -2.40 1.76
N VAL A 67 6.86 -2.85 1.07
CA VAL A 67 6.72 -4.23 0.60
C VAL A 67 7.14 -4.33 -0.86
N THR A 68 8.09 -5.18 -1.14
CA THR A 68 8.53 -5.46 -2.52
C THR A 68 8.84 -6.94 -2.68
N PRO A 69 8.42 -7.57 -3.79
CA PRO A 69 8.75 -8.97 -4.06
C PRO A 69 10.15 -9.16 -4.64
N PHE A 70 10.80 -8.07 -5.08
CA PHE A 70 12.06 -8.14 -5.81
C PHE A 70 13.22 -7.75 -4.90
N SER A 71 14.17 -8.68 -4.71
CA SER A 71 15.31 -8.51 -3.83
C SER A 71 16.65 -8.39 -4.55
N ASP A 72 16.67 -8.34 -5.89
CA ASP A 72 17.93 -8.19 -6.60
C ASP A 72 18.52 -6.80 -6.39
N VAL A 73 19.84 -6.72 -6.43
CA VAL A 73 20.62 -5.52 -6.10
C VAL A 73 20.28 -4.35 -7.04
N GLU A 74 20.09 -4.61 -8.32
CA GLU A 74 19.77 -3.58 -9.30
C GLU A 74 18.39 -2.97 -9.06
N TYR A 75 17.40 -3.82 -8.81
CA TYR A 75 16.05 -3.38 -8.51
C TYR A 75 16.02 -2.54 -7.24
N GLU A 76 16.67 -3.01 -6.20
CA GLU A 76 16.75 -2.32 -4.92
C GLU A 76 17.40 -0.93 -5.07
N LYS A 77 18.52 -0.85 -5.78
CA LYS A 77 19.23 0.41 -6.01
C LYS A 77 18.39 1.40 -6.82
N LYS A 78 17.68 0.92 -7.83
CA LYS A 78 16.95 1.76 -8.77
C LYS A 78 15.57 2.19 -8.25
N HIS A 79 14.85 1.31 -7.57
CA HIS A 79 13.44 1.51 -7.22
C HIS A 79 13.17 1.64 -5.73
N ILE A 80 14.01 1.09 -4.86
CA ILE A 80 13.75 1.05 -3.42
C ILE A 80 14.56 2.10 -2.68
N LYS A 81 15.86 2.16 -2.88
CA LYS A 81 16.73 3.15 -2.19
C LYS A 81 16.26 4.59 -2.34
N PRO A 82 15.80 5.04 -3.53
CA PRO A 82 15.36 6.42 -3.69
C PRO A 82 14.15 6.80 -2.84
N ILE A 83 13.34 5.85 -2.39
CA ILE A 83 12.08 6.10 -1.70
C ILE A 83 12.01 5.52 -0.29
N CYS A 84 13.01 4.79 0.18
CA CYS A 84 12.92 4.10 1.47
C CYS A 84 13.36 4.94 2.67
N ASP A 85 13.75 6.19 2.48
CA ASP A 85 14.12 7.06 3.58
C ASP A 85 12.89 7.34 4.46
N GLY A 86 13.00 7.08 5.76
CA GLY A 86 11.88 7.20 6.70
C GLY A 86 11.05 5.93 6.87
N VAL A 87 11.30 4.90 6.09
CA VAL A 87 10.67 3.58 6.22
C VAL A 87 11.33 2.81 7.38
N ASP A 88 10.55 2.14 8.18
CA ASP A 88 11.07 1.32 9.29
C ASP A 88 11.75 0.06 8.79
N GLU A 89 11.19 -0.59 7.78
CA GLU A 89 11.73 -1.82 7.22
C GLU A 89 11.27 -2.01 5.78
N VAL A 90 12.15 -2.55 4.93
CA VAL A 90 11.79 -3.05 3.61
C VAL A 90 11.51 -4.54 3.75
N VAL A 91 10.32 -4.97 3.37
CA VAL A 91 9.85 -6.33 3.58
C VAL A 91 9.78 -7.08 2.24
N TYR A 92 10.32 -8.28 2.23
CA TYR A 92 10.29 -9.17 1.06
C TYR A 92 9.38 -10.36 1.37
N PRO A 93 8.11 -10.36 0.88
CA PRO A 93 7.22 -11.50 1.09
C PRO A 93 7.78 -12.79 0.50
N PRO A 94 7.41 -13.97 1.03
CA PRO A 94 7.93 -15.24 0.55
C PRO A 94 7.29 -15.65 -0.80
N VAL A 95 7.72 -14.99 -1.88
CA VAL A 95 7.19 -15.20 -3.24
C VAL A 95 8.26 -15.74 -4.21
N GLN A 96 9.36 -16.32 -3.69
CA GLN A 96 10.49 -16.79 -4.49
C GLN A 96 10.11 -17.87 -5.51
N ASN A 97 9.11 -18.68 -5.18
CA ASN A 97 8.66 -19.77 -6.04
C ASN A 97 7.57 -19.35 -7.02
N VAL A 98 7.23 -18.07 -7.04
CA VAL A 98 6.22 -17.52 -7.93
C VAL A 98 6.90 -16.94 -9.16
N ALA A 99 6.31 -17.19 -10.34
CA ALA A 99 6.81 -16.59 -11.57
C ALA A 99 6.85 -15.05 -11.43
N PRO A 100 7.91 -14.38 -11.93
CA PRO A 100 8.05 -12.93 -11.74
C PRO A 100 6.83 -12.10 -12.14
N ARG A 101 6.11 -12.51 -13.18
CA ARG A 101 4.90 -11.81 -13.63
C ARG A 101 3.75 -11.83 -12.61
N TYR A 102 3.78 -12.74 -11.64
CA TYR A 102 2.77 -12.86 -10.59
C TYR A 102 3.26 -12.37 -9.23
N ALA A 103 4.54 -12.05 -9.12
CA ALA A 103 5.16 -11.73 -7.84
C ALA A 103 4.54 -10.51 -7.16
N THR A 104 4.25 -9.46 -7.94
CA THR A 104 3.61 -8.24 -7.41
C THR A 104 2.23 -8.55 -6.84
N ALA A 105 1.41 -9.31 -7.57
CA ALA A 105 0.07 -9.68 -7.12
C ALA A 105 0.14 -10.48 -5.80
N GLU A 106 1.06 -11.43 -5.71
CA GLU A 106 1.22 -12.25 -4.51
C GLU A 106 1.73 -11.43 -3.34
N ALA A 107 2.61 -10.46 -3.57
CA ALA A 107 3.10 -9.56 -2.52
C ALA A 107 1.96 -8.69 -1.96
N ILE A 108 1.08 -8.19 -2.82
CA ILE A 108 -0.08 -7.40 -2.38
C ILE A 108 -1.03 -8.28 -1.55
N LYS A 109 -1.31 -9.49 -2.00
CA LYS A 109 -2.14 -10.44 -1.24
C LYS A 109 -1.54 -10.75 0.12
N TRP A 110 -0.24 -10.93 0.19
CA TRP A 110 0.47 -11.15 1.45
C TRP A 110 0.23 -10.01 2.45
N ALA A 111 0.31 -8.77 1.98
CA ALA A 111 0.04 -7.60 2.82
C ALA A 111 -1.44 -7.52 3.23
N VAL A 112 -2.35 -7.80 2.30
CA VAL A 112 -3.80 -7.83 2.57
C VAL A 112 -4.14 -8.89 3.62
N ASP A 113 -3.49 -10.06 3.56
CA ASP A 113 -3.70 -11.13 4.56
C ASP A 113 -3.39 -10.66 5.97
N LYS A 114 -2.42 -9.79 6.14
CA LYS A 114 -2.02 -9.25 7.45
C LYS A 114 -2.91 -8.10 7.93
N ALA A 115 -3.64 -7.46 7.03
CA ALA A 115 -4.32 -6.20 7.32
C ALA A 115 -5.69 -6.38 7.96
N ASP A 116 -6.01 -5.50 8.89
CA ASP A 116 -7.38 -5.29 9.38
C ASP A 116 -8.16 -4.42 8.41
N THR A 117 -7.48 -3.40 7.88
CA THR A 117 -8.05 -2.36 7.04
C THR A 117 -7.20 -2.21 5.77
N VAL A 118 -7.87 -2.10 4.65
CA VAL A 118 -7.24 -1.85 3.36
C VAL A 118 -7.67 -0.48 2.86
N ILE A 119 -6.69 0.39 2.61
CA ILE A 119 -6.94 1.69 1.99
C ILE A 119 -6.62 1.54 0.52
N ALA A 120 -7.61 1.77 -0.33
CA ALA A 120 -7.53 1.47 -1.75
C ALA A 120 -7.81 2.69 -2.62
N HIS A 121 -7.31 2.65 -3.84
CA HIS A 121 -7.70 3.58 -4.90
C HIS A 121 -7.99 2.75 -6.15
N ILE A 122 -9.25 2.37 -6.32
CA ILE A 122 -9.71 1.49 -7.41
C ILE A 122 -10.87 2.17 -8.12
N ASP A 123 -10.63 2.62 -9.35
CA ASP A 123 -11.65 3.23 -10.19
C ASP A 123 -11.90 2.46 -11.49
N ARG A 124 -11.19 1.35 -11.70
CA ARG A 124 -11.33 0.48 -12.87
C ARG A 124 -11.50 -0.96 -12.43
N ASN A 125 -12.29 -1.71 -13.16
CA ASN A 125 -12.66 -3.09 -12.81
C ASN A 125 -11.75 -4.14 -13.49
N PHE A 126 -10.47 -3.84 -13.62
CA PHE A 126 -9.48 -4.76 -14.17
C PHE A 126 -8.10 -4.49 -13.57
N GLY A 127 -7.19 -5.44 -13.76
CA GLY A 127 -5.81 -5.34 -13.34
C GLY A 127 -5.52 -5.96 -11.98
N VAL A 128 -4.24 -5.95 -11.62
CA VAL A 128 -3.73 -6.57 -10.39
C VAL A 128 -4.33 -5.94 -9.14
N ALA A 129 -4.37 -4.62 -9.09
CA ALA A 129 -4.90 -3.92 -7.91
C ALA A 129 -6.39 -4.20 -7.71
N TYR A 130 -7.16 -4.25 -8.79
CA TYR A 130 -8.58 -4.59 -8.70
C TYR A 130 -8.79 -6.01 -8.18
N ARG A 131 -8.02 -6.98 -8.68
CA ARG A 131 -8.09 -8.36 -8.18
C ARG A 131 -7.73 -8.47 -6.71
N SER A 132 -6.73 -7.70 -6.28
CA SER A 132 -6.34 -7.65 -4.87
C SER A 132 -7.42 -7.01 -4.00
N TYR A 133 -8.10 -6.00 -4.52
CA TYR A 133 -9.26 -5.38 -3.88
C TYR A 133 -10.40 -6.40 -3.71
N GLN A 134 -10.70 -7.17 -4.76
CA GLN A 134 -11.71 -8.24 -4.66
C GLN A 134 -11.32 -9.31 -3.65
N TYR A 135 -10.05 -9.66 -3.60
CA TYR A 135 -9.51 -10.60 -2.61
C TYR A 135 -9.74 -10.09 -1.18
N ALA A 136 -9.44 -8.82 -0.94
CA ALA A 136 -9.68 -8.19 0.37
C ALA A 136 -11.16 -8.21 0.76
N LYS A 137 -12.05 -7.95 -0.21
CA LYS A 137 -13.51 -8.04 0.01
C LYS A 137 -13.93 -9.45 0.38
N ALA A 138 -13.42 -10.44 -0.33
CA ALA A 138 -13.74 -11.85 -0.07
C ALA A 138 -13.27 -12.29 1.33
N LEU A 139 -12.17 -11.72 1.83
CA LEU A 139 -11.68 -11.97 3.19
C LEU A 139 -12.48 -11.21 4.28
N GLY A 140 -13.39 -10.35 3.89
CA GLY A 140 -14.16 -9.54 4.84
C GLY A 140 -13.36 -8.41 5.49
N ARG A 141 -12.29 -7.95 4.86
CA ARG A 141 -11.51 -6.83 5.38
C ARG A 141 -12.29 -5.53 5.28
N LYS A 142 -12.07 -4.62 6.23
CA LYS A 142 -12.58 -3.26 6.12
C LYS A 142 -11.84 -2.57 4.99
N ILE A 143 -12.57 -2.02 4.01
CA ILE A 143 -11.97 -1.37 2.85
C ILE A 143 -12.46 0.06 2.76
N ILE A 144 -11.51 0.97 2.57
CA ILE A 144 -11.78 2.39 2.32
C ILE A 144 -11.24 2.69 0.92
N ASN A 145 -12.14 2.81 -0.05
CA ASN A 145 -11.75 3.14 -1.41
C ASN A 145 -11.82 4.66 -1.60
N LEU A 146 -10.68 5.27 -1.91
CA LEU A 146 -10.52 6.72 -2.03
C LEU A 146 -10.87 7.26 -3.42
N ALA A 147 -11.13 6.40 -4.39
CA ALA A 147 -11.46 6.83 -5.75
C ALA A 147 -12.78 7.59 -5.79
N ASP A 148 -12.82 8.68 -6.54
CA ASP A 148 -14.05 9.47 -6.72
C ASP A 148 -15.11 8.68 -7.47
N LYS A 149 -14.69 7.90 -8.48
CA LYS A 149 -15.55 7.00 -9.23
C LYS A 149 -15.50 5.62 -8.60
N ARG A 150 -16.56 5.27 -7.89
CA ARG A 150 -16.63 3.98 -7.20
C ARG A 150 -17.03 2.86 -8.15
N ILE A 151 -16.34 1.75 -8.04
CA ILE A 151 -16.69 0.51 -8.71
C ILE A 151 -17.62 -0.30 -7.82
N LYS A 152 -18.61 -0.89 -8.42
CA LYS A 152 -19.55 -1.77 -7.72
C LYS A 152 -18.96 -3.16 -7.50
#